data_32a1ebf390f3c208be3e024ad66f20ba
#
_entry.id   32a1ebf390f3c208be3e024ad66f20ba
#
_cell.length_a   1.000
_cell.length_b   1.000
_cell.length_c   1.000
_cell.angle_alpha   90.00
_cell.angle_beta   90.00
_cell.angle_gamma   90.00
#
_symmetry.space_group_name_H-M   'P 1'
#
loop_
_entity.id
_entity.type
_entity.pdbx_description
1 polymer ?
#
loop_
_entity_poly.entity_id
_entity_poly.type
_entity_poly.pdbx_seq_one_letter_code
_entity_poly.pdbx_strand_id
1 'polypeptide(L)'
;MDTPEEVVAIKNYAKTHGLKTLSPGFYHPWVDINANVDPVNLLGYFKYASAVITDTFHGSVMSIITDASIAVRTRDSNHFKLYNLLAEYGLEDRIVTSWDKLDAVLNLPIDFNSVHEQVKVRRADSMAYLDEMIAKEV
;
A
#
# COMPACT_ATOMS: atom_id res chain seq x y z
N MET A 1 3.42 -12.49 2.42
CA MET A 1 2.28 -12.62 3.34
C MET A 1 1.64 -14.00 3.22
N ASP A 2 2.14 -14.98 3.97
CA ASP A 2 1.65 -16.37 3.88
C ASP A 2 1.72 -17.11 5.22
N THR A 3 1.89 -16.39 6.34
CA THR A 3 1.75 -17.05 7.64
C THR A 3 0.28 -17.44 7.88
N PRO A 4 0.01 -18.53 8.60
CA PRO A 4 -1.36 -18.94 8.87
C PRO A 4 -2.23 -17.84 9.51
N GLU A 5 -1.65 -17.04 10.40
CA GLU A 5 -2.36 -15.93 11.05
C GLU A 5 -2.74 -14.83 10.07
N GLU A 6 -1.82 -14.46 9.17
CA GLU A 6 -2.08 -13.49 8.09
C GLU A 6 -3.20 -13.94 7.18
N VAL A 7 -3.13 -15.18 6.71
CA VAL A 7 -4.14 -15.77 5.82
C VAL A 7 -5.51 -15.77 6.48
N VAL A 8 -5.59 -16.21 7.75
CA VAL A 8 -6.86 -16.27 8.49
C VAL A 8 -7.44 -14.87 8.67
N ALA A 9 -6.62 -13.89 9.07
CA ALA A 9 -7.09 -12.53 9.29
C ALA A 9 -7.63 -11.88 8.00
N ILE A 10 -6.89 -12.01 6.89
CA ILE A 10 -7.28 -11.43 5.60
C ILE A 10 -8.56 -12.09 5.06
N LYS A 11 -8.66 -13.41 5.14
CA LYS A 11 -9.87 -14.14 4.71
C LYS A 11 -11.09 -13.80 5.57
N ASN A 12 -10.91 -13.64 6.86
CA ASN A 12 -12.00 -13.24 7.75
C ASN A 12 -12.46 -11.82 7.46
N TYR A 13 -11.53 -10.87 7.24
CA TYR A 13 -11.86 -9.53 6.82
C TYR A 13 -12.67 -9.53 5.51
N ALA A 14 -12.16 -10.20 4.48
CA ALA A 14 -12.85 -10.30 3.19
C ALA A 14 -14.26 -10.89 3.33
N LYS A 15 -14.41 -11.99 4.08
CA LYS A 15 -15.69 -12.64 4.33
C LYS A 15 -16.68 -11.72 5.06
N THR A 16 -16.22 -11.02 6.10
CA THR A 16 -17.06 -10.11 6.90
C THR A 16 -17.60 -8.96 6.06
N HIS A 17 -16.78 -8.45 5.12
CA HIS A 17 -17.14 -7.33 4.25
C HIS A 17 -17.72 -7.75 2.88
N GLY A 18 -17.96 -9.04 2.65
CA GLY A 18 -18.50 -9.53 1.37
C GLY A 18 -17.56 -9.34 0.18
N LEU A 19 -16.23 -9.34 0.43
CA LEU A 19 -15.18 -9.11 -0.55
C LEU A 19 -14.55 -10.43 -1.00
N LYS A 20 -13.91 -10.39 -2.16
CA LYS A 20 -13.01 -11.45 -2.63
C LYS A 20 -11.56 -11.03 -2.44
N THR A 21 -10.72 -11.99 -2.12
CA THR A 21 -9.27 -11.80 -2.06
C THR A 21 -8.65 -11.91 -3.45
N LEU A 22 -7.81 -10.95 -3.81
CA LEU A 22 -7.11 -10.91 -5.09
C LEU A 22 -5.64 -10.61 -4.89
N SER A 23 -4.77 -11.37 -5.58
CA SER A 23 -3.33 -11.10 -5.64
C SER A 23 -2.92 -10.74 -7.07
N PRO A 24 -2.53 -9.48 -7.32
CA PRO A 24 -2.06 -9.05 -8.62
C PRO A 24 -0.53 -9.22 -8.73
N GLY A 25 -0.09 -10.04 -9.68
CA GLY A 25 1.33 -10.22 -10.02
C GLY A 25 2.12 -11.21 -9.16
N PHE A 26 1.58 -11.67 -8.04
CA PHE A 26 2.16 -12.73 -7.21
C PHE A 26 1.16 -13.85 -6.99
N TYR A 27 1.65 -15.10 -7.02
CA TYR A 27 0.80 -16.24 -6.77
C TYR A 27 0.70 -16.54 -5.27
N HIS A 28 -0.52 -16.56 -4.77
CA HIS A 28 -0.86 -17.03 -3.42
C HIS A 28 -1.95 -18.11 -3.53
N PRO A 29 -1.71 -19.33 -3.07
CA PRO A 29 -2.67 -20.43 -3.23
C PRO A 29 -3.96 -20.25 -2.43
N TRP A 30 -3.98 -19.32 -1.49
CA TRP A 30 -5.11 -19.10 -0.58
C TRP A 30 -6.06 -17.97 -1.00
N VAL A 31 -5.72 -17.17 -2.02
CA VAL A 31 -6.60 -16.10 -2.52
C VAL A 31 -7.64 -16.64 -3.49
N ASP A 32 -8.76 -15.94 -3.62
CA ASP A 32 -9.82 -16.31 -4.56
C ASP A 32 -9.40 -16.11 -6.03
N ILE A 33 -8.59 -15.07 -6.29
CA ILE A 33 -8.17 -14.69 -7.63
C ILE A 33 -6.67 -14.37 -7.64
N ASN A 34 -5.91 -15.11 -8.45
CA ASN A 34 -4.55 -14.74 -8.81
C ASN A 34 -4.56 -14.11 -10.20
N ALA A 35 -4.27 -12.82 -10.29
CA ALA A 35 -4.28 -12.07 -11.54
C ALA A 35 -2.85 -11.90 -12.08
N ASN A 36 -2.63 -12.33 -13.32
CA ASN A 36 -1.42 -12.00 -14.05
C ASN A 36 -1.61 -10.63 -14.71
N VAL A 37 -0.86 -9.64 -14.28
CA VAL A 37 -1.04 -8.26 -14.69
C VAL A 37 0.28 -7.64 -15.16
N ASP A 38 0.21 -6.80 -16.17
CA ASP A 38 1.32 -5.94 -16.57
C ASP A 38 1.44 -4.71 -15.64
N PRO A 39 2.60 -4.04 -15.60
CA PRO A 39 2.84 -2.92 -14.67
C PRO A 39 1.87 -1.75 -14.81
N VAL A 40 1.34 -1.50 -16.00
CA VAL A 40 0.41 -0.38 -16.25
C VAL A 40 -0.95 -0.68 -15.65
N ASN A 41 -1.47 -1.89 -15.90
CA ASN A 41 -2.76 -2.33 -15.37
C ASN A 41 -2.72 -2.59 -13.86
N LEU A 42 -1.53 -2.86 -13.29
CA LEU A 42 -1.34 -3.08 -11.86
C LEU A 42 -1.88 -1.91 -11.01
N LEU A 43 -1.65 -0.68 -11.42
CA LEU A 43 -2.17 0.50 -10.70
C LEU A 43 -3.70 0.55 -10.66
N GLY A 44 -4.36 0.02 -11.70
CA GLY A 44 -5.82 -0.10 -11.72
C GLY A 44 -6.35 -1.01 -10.61
N TYR A 45 -5.66 -2.11 -10.33
CA TYR A 45 -6.04 -3.01 -9.23
C TYR A 45 -5.95 -2.31 -7.87
N PHE A 46 -4.91 -1.51 -7.64
CA PHE A 46 -4.81 -0.71 -6.41
C PHE A 46 -5.92 0.34 -6.32
N LYS A 47 -6.15 1.08 -7.40
CA LYS A 47 -7.14 2.16 -7.45
C LYS A 47 -8.56 1.70 -7.17
N TYR A 48 -8.94 0.52 -7.64
CA TYR A 48 -10.30 0.00 -7.53
C TYR A 48 -10.47 -1.06 -6.45
N ALA A 49 -9.43 -1.36 -5.69
CA ALA A 49 -9.52 -2.24 -4.54
C ALA A 49 -10.34 -1.59 -3.41
N SER A 50 -11.22 -2.36 -2.78
CA SER A 50 -11.94 -1.91 -1.57
C SER A 50 -11.00 -1.75 -0.38
N ALA A 51 -9.93 -2.55 -0.32
CA ALA A 51 -8.85 -2.46 0.65
C ALA A 51 -7.58 -3.08 0.07
N VAL A 52 -6.43 -2.54 0.44
CA VAL A 52 -5.12 -3.08 0.10
C VAL A 52 -4.39 -3.48 1.37
N ILE A 53 -3.92 -4.71 1.43
CA ILE A 53 -3.09 -5.21 2.52
C ILE A 53 -1.75 -5.60 1.93
N THR A 54 -0.67 -4.97 2.39
CA THR A 54 0.67 -5.18 1.82
C THR A 54 1.75 -5.20 2.89
N ASP A 55 2.86 -5.87 2.60
CA ASP A 55 4.09 -5.85 3.38
C ASP A 55 5.28 -5.33 2.56
N THR A 56 5.00 -4.72 1.40
CA THR A 56 6.01 -4.25 0.47
C THR A 56 6.04 -2.73 0.35
N PHE A 57 7.22 -2.20 0.06
CA PHE A 57 7.41 -0.77 -0.20
C PHE A 57 6.63 -0.31 -1.45
N HIS A 58 6.74 -1.05 -2.55
CA HIS A 58 6.05 -0.71 -3.80
C HIS A 58 4.53 -0.78 -3.65
N GLY A 59 4.00 -1.80 -2.95
CA GLY A 59 2.57 -1.88 -2.65
C GLY A 59 2.07 -0.69 -1.84
N SER A 60 2.85 -0.22 -0.87
CA SER A 60 2.53 0.98 -0.10
C SER A 60 2.54 2.25 -0.97
N VAL A 61 3.56 2.44 -1.81
CA VAL A 61 3.64 3.59 -2.74
C VAL A 61 2.47 3.58 -3.71
N MET A 62 2.16 2.43 -4.34
CA MET A 62 1.03 2.32 -5.28
C MET A 62 -0.30 2.65 -4.60
N SER A 63 -0.49 2.22 -3.35
CA SER A 63 -1.69 2.55 -2.57
C SER A 63 -1.80 4.05 -2.29
N ILE A 64 -0.70 4.70 -1.91
CA ILE A 64 -0.66 6.15 -1.64
C ILE A 64 -1.04 6.95 -2.89
N ILE A 65 -0.47 6.63 -4.04
CA ILE A 65 -0.71 7.39 -5.29
C ILE A 65 -2.07 7.10 -5.94
N THR A 66 -2.75 6.05 -5.54
CA THR A 66 -4.07 5.65 -6.08
C THR A 66 -5.23 5.87 -5.11
N ASP A 67 -4.98 6.48 -3.95
CA ASP A 67 -5.98 6.73 -2.90
C ASP A 67 -6.63 5.45 -2.36
N ALA A 68 -5.87 4.37 -2.31
CA ALA A 68 -6.37 3.11 -1.80
C ALA A 68 -6.46 3.11 -0.26
N SER A 69 -7.52 2.52 0.29
CA SER A 69 -7.55 2.18 1.71
C SER A 69 -6.50 1.12 1.99
N ILE A 70 -5.51 1.46 2.81
CA ILE A 70 -4.31 0.65 3.00
C ILE A 70 -4.15 0.17 4.44
N ALA A 71 -3.69 -1.08 4.60
CA ALA A 71 -3.11 -1.62 5.82
C ALA A 71 -1.74 -2.23 5.49
N VAL A 72 -0.72 -1.86 6.26
CA VAL A 72 0.67 -2.27 6.01
C VAL A 72 1.17 -3.15 7.14
N ARG A 73 1.64 -4.34 6.80
CA ARG A 73 2.35 -5.21 7.74
C ARG A 73 3.85 -5.03 7.57
N THR A 74 4.51 -4.55 8.60
CA THR A 74 5.97 -4.45 8.60
C THR A 74 6.62 -5.76 9.07
N ARG A 75 7.84 -6.00 8.61
CA ARG A 75 8.73 -7.07 9.05
C ARG A 75 10.02 -6.45 9.56
N ASP A 76 10.78 -7.15 10.38
CA ASP A 76 12.04 -6.64 10.94
C ASP A 76 12.99 -6.09 9.86
N SER A 77 13.02 -6.75 8.71
CA SER A 77 13.90 -6.37 7.59
C SER A 77 13.49 -5.08 6.86
N ASN A 78 12.22 -4.63 6.98
CA ASN A 78 11.71 -3.49 6.22
C ASN A 78 10.96 -2.46 7.09
N HIS A 79 10.90 -2.67 8.41
CA HIS A 79 10.12 -1.83 9.32
C HIS A 79 10.44 -0.34 9.17
N PHE A 80 11.72 0.04 9.27
CA PHE A 80 12.12 1.45 9.19
C PHE A 80 11.77 2.07 7.84
N LYS A 81 11.96 1.33 6.75
CA LYS A 81 11.68 1.82 5.41
C LYS A 81 10.18 2.09 5.21
N LEU A 82 9.33 1.18 5.66
CA LEU A 82 7.87 1.32 5.55
C LEU A 82 7.33 2.36 6.52
N TYR A 83 7.82 2.37 7.76
CA TYR A 83 7.45 3.37 8.75
C TYR A 83 7.77 4.80 8.26
N ASN A 84 9.00 5.03 7.79
CA ASN A 84 9.39 6.35 7.28
C ASN A 84 8.56 6.79 6.07
N LEU A 85 8.28 5.86 5.15
CA LEU A 85 7.40 6.15 4.02
C LEU A 85 6.01 6.58 4.50
N LEU A 86 5.39 5.81 5.39
CA LEU A 86 4.03 6.11 5.86
C LEU A 86 3.99 7.39 6.69
N ALA A 87 4.96 7.61 7.57
CA ALA A 87 5.06 8.83 8.39
C ALA A 87 5.21 10.10 7.54
N GLU A 88 5.89 10.02 6.41
CA GLU A 88 6.03 11.12 5.47
C GLU A 88 4.70 11.61 4.91
N TYR A 89 3.71 10.73 4.83
CA TYR A 89 2.36 11.03 4.36
C TYR A 89 1.29 11.07 5.47
N GLY A 90 1.70 11.00 6.73
CA GLY A 90 0.77 10.96 7.89
C GLY A 90 -0.07 9.69 7.94
N LEU A 91 0.49 8.56 7.50
CA LEU A 91 -0.18 7.27 7.37
C LEU A 91 0.42 6.18 8.28
N GLU A 92 1.19 6.55 9.31
CA GLU A 92 1.79 5.59 10.25
C GLU A 92 0.77 4.76 11.03
N ASP A 93 -0.45 5.27 11.18
CA ASP A 93 -1.57 4.56 11.78
C ASP A 93 -2.11 3.40 10.92
N ARG A 94 -1.62 3.29 9.66
CA ARG A 94 -1.92 2.19 8.75
C ARG A 94 -1.09 0.94 9.01
N ILE A 95 -0.13 1.01 9.94
CA ILE A 95 0.68 -0.15 10.29
C ILE A 95 -0.12 -1.10 11.17
N VAL A 96 -0.29 -2.33 10.69
CA VAL A 96 -0.93 -3.42 11.43
C VAL A 96 0.09 -4.03 12.38
N THR A 97 -0.04 -3.74 13.66
CA THR A 97 0.83 -4.30 14.71
C THR A 97 0.38 -5.69 15.16
N SER A 98 -0.92 -5.97 15.06
CA SER A 98 -1.53 -7.25 15.39
C SER A 98 -2.72 -7.49 14.46
N TRP A 99 -2.93 -8.74 14.04
CA TRP A 99 -3.93 -9.08 13.01
C TRP A 99 -5.39 -8.90 13.47
N ASP A 100 -5.65 -8.96 14.76
CA ASP A 100 -6.97 -8.63 15.34
C ASP A 100 -7.36 -7.17 15.14
N LYS A 101 -6.41 -6.29 14.84
CA LYS A 101 -6.63 -4.86 14.57
C LYS A 101 -6.83 -4.53 13.09
N LEU A 102 -6.74 -5.51 12.19
CA LEU A 102 -6.81 -5.26 10.75
C LEU A 102 -8.05 -4.47 10.35
N ASP A 103 -9.22 -4.88 10.82
CA ASP A 103 -10.50 -4.22 10.52
C ASP A 103 -10.53 -2.79 11.06
N ALA A 104 -10.07 -2.58 12.29
CA ALA A 104 -9.98 -1.26 12.89
C ALA A 104 -9.04 -0.33 12.09
N VAL A 105 -7.87 -0.81 11.67
CA VAL A 105 -6.92 -0.05 10.87
C VAL A 105 -7.54 0.36 9.52
N LEU A 106 -8.18 -0.56 8.81
CA LEU A 106 -8.80 -0.29 7.52
C LEU A 106 -10.00 0.66 7.61
N ASN A 107 -10.68 0.71 8.76
CA ASN A 107 -11.80 1.62 9.01
C ASN A 107 -11.39 3.04 9.46
N LEU A 108 -10.12 3.28 9.78
CA LEU A 108 -9.67 4.64 10.07
C LEU A 108 -9.81 5.53 8.83
N PRO A 109 -10.28 6.78 8.96
CA PRO A 109 -10.34 7.70 7.83
C PRO A 109 -8.93 8.07 7.35
N ILE A 110 -8.80 8.33 6.05
CA ILE A 110 -7.58 8.88 5.44
C ILE A 110 -7.91 10.29 4.92
N ASP A 111 -7.10 11.27 5.30
CA ASP A 111 -7.14 12.60 4.69
C ASP A 111 -6.35 12.59 3.37
N PHE A 112 -7.01 12.16 2.31
CA PHE A 112 -6.40 12.10 0.98
C PHE A 112 -5.98 13.47 0.44
N ASN A 113 -6.61 14.56 0.87
CA ASN A 113 -6.18 15.91 0.48
C ASN A 113 -4.79 16.22 1.03
N SER A 114 -4.55 15.90 2.31
CA SER A 114 -3.23 16.04 2.91
C SER A 114 -2.19 15.15 2.22
N VAL A 115 -2.54 13.90 1.92
CA VAL A 115 -1.67 12.97 1.17
C VAL A 115 -1.31 13.54 -0.19
N HIS A 116 -2.29 14.06 -0.95
CA HIS A 116 -2.05 14.66 -2.27
C HIS A 116 -1.13 15.87 -2.22
N GLU A 117 -1.27 16.73 -1.23
CA GLU A 117 -0.37 17.88 -1.07
C GLU A 117 1.07 17.43 -0.82
N GLN A 118 1.28 16.41 0.01
CA GLN A 118 2.62 15.85 0.22
C GLN A 118 3.19 15.20 -1.06
N VAL A 119 2.38 14.48 -1.82
CA VAL A 119 2.79 13.91 -3.11
C VAL A 119 3.23 15.01 -4.09
N LYS A 120 2.50 16.13 -4.16
CA LYS A 120 2.86 17.28 -5.00
C LYS A 120 4.20 17.89 -4.59
N VAL A 121 4.41 18.11 -3.29
CA VAL A 121 5.67 18.65 -2.77
C VAL A 121 6.84 17.74 -3.14
N ARG A 122 6.72 16.45 -2.89
CA ARG A 122 7.78 15.48 -3.20
C ARG A 122 8.06 15.35 -4.70
N ARG A 123 7.02 15.42 -5.51
CA ARG A 123 7.17 15.45 -6.97
C ARG A 123 7.93 16.68 -7.43
N ALA A 124 7.58 17.87 -6.90
CA ALA A 124 8.27 19.11 -7.24
C ALA A 124 9.75 19.06 -6.85
N ASP A 125 10.07 18.58 -5.65
CA ASP A 125 11.46 18.43 -5.19
C ASP A 125 12.25 17.47 -6.09
N SER A 126 11.65 16.32 -6.45
CA SER A 126 12.28 15.34 -7.32
C SER A 126 12.52 15.87 -8.73
N MET A 127 11.56 16.62 -9.28
CA MET A 127 11.70 17.24 -10.60
C MET A 127 12.78 18.32 -10.59
N ALA A 128 12.81 19.18 -9.57
CA ALA A 128 13.85 20.21 -9.43
C ALA A 128 15.25 19.59 -9.33
N TYR A 129 15.39 18.49 -8.59
CA TYR A 129 16.66 17.76 -8.52
C TYR A 129 17.09 17.19 -9.87
N LEU A 130 16.16 16.59 -10.62
CA LEU A 130 16.45 16.05 -11.96
C LEU A 130 16.86 17.16 -12.92
N ASP A 131 16.17 18.30 -12.93
CA ASP A 131 16.47 19.45 -13.77
C ASP A 131 17.88 20.00 -13.46
N GLU A 132 18.24 20.09 -12.18
CA GLU A 132 19.58 20.50 -11.76
C GLU A 132 20.67 19.53 -12.22
N MET A 133 20.43 18.22 -12.11
CA MET A 133 21.39 17.20 -12.53
C MET A 133 21.58 17.20 -14.05
N ILE A 134 20.50 17.30 -14.83
CA ILE A 134 20.56 17.38 -16.27
C ILE A 134 21.32 18.64 -16.71
N ALA A 135 21.09 19.78 -16.06
CA ALA A 135 21.79 21.02 -16.38
C ALA A 135 23.32 20.96 -16.12
N LYS A 136 23.77 20.11 -15.17
CA LYS A 136 25.20 19.93 -14.86
C LYS A 136 25.93 19.04 -15.87
N GLU A 137 25.21 18.17 -16.57
CA GLU A 137 25.80 17.26 -17.57
C GLU A 137 25.84 17.86 -18.97
N VAL A 138 25.24 19.00 -19.18
CA VAL A 138 25.21 19.75 -20.43
C VAL A 138 26.22 20.91 -20.34
#